data_03a9d886863d0ce0cfca1de6546f4ddf
#
_entry.id   03a9d886863d0ce0cfca1de6546f4ddf
#
_cell.length_a   1.000
_cell.length_b   1.000
_cell.length_c   1.000
_cell.angle_alpha   90.00
_cell.angle_beta   90.00
_cell.angle_gamma   90.00
#
_symmetry.space_group_name_H-M   'P 1'
#
loop_
_entity.id
_entity.type
_entity.pdbx_description
1 polymer ?
#
loop_
_entity_poly.entity_id
_entity_poly.type
_entity_poly.pdbx_seq_one_letter_code
_entity_poly.pdbx_strand_id
1 'polypeptide(L)'
;MYSNNQYEGIDDFGIISLMYHRFEENKYPSTNIKIDDFKKHLKIIEENKIEFINPKDFKNALQNKKLQRKILLTIDDGFLSFYENAWPILKEKKIPF
;
A
#
# COMPACT_ATOMS: atom_id res chain seq x y z
N MET A 1 -17.46 -2.20 10.50
CA MET A 1 -16.04 -2.36 10.80
C MET A 1 -15.86 -3.40 11.90
N TYR A 2 -14.89 -4.26 11.75
CA TYR A 2 -14.67 -5.30 12.75
C TYR A 2 -13.93 -4.79 13.97
N SER A 3 -14.13 -5.51 15.05
CA SER A 3 -13.34 -5.30 16.24
C SER A 3 -11.89 -5.65 15.97
N ASN A 4 -10.97 -4.79 16.38
CA ASN A 4 -9.56 -5.06 16.26
C ASN A 4 -9.12 -6.25 17.09
N ASN A 5 -9.85 -6.55 18.15
CA ASN A 5 -9.49 -7.65 19.05
C ASN A 5 -9.52 -9.02 18.36
N GLN A 6 -10.32 -9.16 17.32
CA GLN A 6 -10.39 -10.41 16.57
C GLN A 6 -9.09 -10.74 15.84
N TYR A 7 -8.27 -9.72 15.62
CA TYR A 7 -7.07 -9.85 14.79
C TYR A 7 -5.78 -9.67 15.56
N GLU A 8 -5.87 -9.45 16.87
CA GLU A 8 -4.69 -9.35 17.69
C GLU A 8 -3.92 -10.67 17.67
N GLY A 9 -2.62 -10.59 17.42
CA GLY A 9 -1.77 -11.77 17.30
C GLY A 9 -1.83 -12.45 15.94
N ILE A 10 -2.93 -12.29 15.21
CA ILE A 10 -3.04 -12.82 13.84
C ILE A 10 -2.42 -11.83 12.86
N ASP A 11 -2.65 -10.54 13.10
CA ASP A 11 -2.24 -9.47 12.19
C ASP A 11 -0.76 -9.12 12.27
N ASP A 12 0.00 -9.80 13.13
CA ASP A 12 1.44 -9.57 13.23
C ASP A 12 2.21 -10.14 12.05
N PHE A 13 1.58 -11.02 11.28
CA PHE A 13 2.24 -11.73 10.18
C PHE A 13 1.41 -11.59 8.91
N GLY A 14 2.09 -11.79 7.79
CA GLY A 14 1.45 -11.85 6.50
C GLY A 14 1.64 -10.58 5.68
N ILE A 15 1.00 -10.58 4.52
CA ILE A 15 1.12 -9.49 3.56
C ILE A 15 -0.24 -8.85 3.38
N ILE A 16 -0.28 -7.53 3.51
CA ILE A 16 -1.48 -6.74 3.22
C ILE A 16 -1.27 -6.10 1.87
N SER A 17 -2.22 -6.28 0.98
CA SER A 17 -2.18 -5.65 -0.33
C SER A 17 -2.93 -4.32 -0.29
N LEU A 18 -2.27 -3.26 -0.70
CA LEU A 18 -2.91 -1.96 -0.92
C LEU A 18 -2.95 -1.70 -2.41
N MET A 19 -4.14 -1.49 -2.93
CA MET A 19 -4.36 -1.30 -4.34
C MET A 19 -4.89 0.10 -4.62
N TYR A 20 -4.24 0.79 -5.54
CA TYR A 20 -4.66 2.10 -5.98
C TYR A 20 -4.86 2.09 -7.50
N HIS A 21 -5.65 3.03 -8.00
CA HIS A 21 -5.92 3.13 -9.43
C HIS A 21 -5.65 4.55 -9.93
N ARG A 22 -6.43 5.52 -9.46
CA ARG A 22 -6.40 6.90 -9.94
C ARG A 22 -6.04 7.85 -8.81
N PHE A 23 -5.44 8.97 -9.17
CA PHE A 23 -5.00 9.99 -8.21
C PHE A 23 -5.41 11.37 -8.70
N GLU A 24 -6.08 12.13 -7.82
CA GLU A 24 -6.50 13.51 -8.11
C GLU A 24 -7.37 13.67 -9.34
N GLU A 25 -8.16 12.67 -9.71
CA GLU A 25 -9.12 12.77 -10.79
C GLU A 25 -10.49 13.17 -10.24
N ASN A 26 -11.26 13.88 -11.04
CA ASN A 26 -12.59 14.34 -10.65
C ASN A 26 -13.69 13.33 -10.96
N LYS A 27 -13.36 12.27 -11.70
CA LYS A 27 -14.27 11.21 -12.10
C LYS A 27 -13.95 9.92 -11.38
N TYR A 28 -14.92 9.02 -11.37
CA TYR A 28 -14.75 7.66 -10.82
C TYR A 28 -14.31 7.64 -9.36
N PRO A 29 -15.11 8.22 -8.45
CA PRO A 29 -14.71 8.37 -7.04
C PRO A 29 -14.40 7.04 -6.35
N SER A 30 -14.96 5.93 -6.81
CA SER A 30 -14.71 4.62 -6.21
C SER A 30 -13.29 4.10 -6.45
N THR A 31 -12.59 4.63 -7.48
CA THR A 31 -11.24 4.20 -7.82
C THR A 31 -10.22 5.32 -7.72
N ASN A 32 -10.65 6.47 -7.22
CA ASN A 32 -9.79 7.65 -7.12
C ASN A 32 -9.43 7.96 -5.68
N ILE A 33 -8.24 8.48 -5.47
CA ILE A 33 -7.81 8.97 -4.16
C ILE A 33 -7.16 10.35 -4.34
N LYS A 34 -7.37 11.21 -3.37
CA LYS A 34 -6.68 12.49 -3.33
C LYS A 34 -5.25 12.28 -2.85
N ILE A 35 -4.32 13.06 -3.38
CA ILE A 35 -2.92 12.93 -3.01
C ILE A 35 -2.70 13.16 -1.50
N ASP A 36 -3.43 14.08 -0.89
CA ASP A 36 -3.31 14.29 0.55
C ASP A 36 -3.69 13.04 1.34
N ASP A 37 -4.71 12.32 0.92
CA ASP A 37 -5.12 11.08 1.56
C ASP A 37 -4.10 9.97 1.32
N PHE A 38 -3.55 9.91 0.11
CA PHE A 38 -2.50 8.96 -0.20
C PHE A 38 -1.27 9.19 0.68
N LYS A 39 -0.86 10.43 0.84
CA LYS A 39 0.26 10.78 1.72
C LYS A 39 -0.02 10.40 3.17
N LYS A 40 -1.27 10.58 3.63
CA LYS A 40 -1.65 10.17 4.98
C LYS A 40 -1.55 8.67 5.16
N HIS A 41 -1.97 7.89 4.15
CA HIS A 41 -1.82 6.43 4.20
C HIS A 41 -0.35 6.03 4.34
N LEU A 42 0.52 6.62 3.53
CA LEU A 42 1.94 6.32 3.60
C LEU A 42 2.54 6.71 4.95
N LYS A 43 2.11 7.83 5.50
CA LYS A 43 2.59 8.30 6.79
C LYS A 43 2.18 7.36 7.92
N ILE A 44 0.94 6.88 7.91
CA ILE A 44 0.45 5.93 8.91
C ILE A 44 1.26 4.64 8.85
N ILE A 45 1.54 4.15 7.65
CA ILE A 45 2.33 2.95 7.46
C ILE A 45 3.74 3.15 8.01
N GLU A 46 4.35 4.28 7.72
CA GLU A 46 5.68 4.61 8.20
C GLU A 46 5.72 4.73 9.72
N GLU A 47 4.74 5.40 10.31
CA GLU A 47 4.66 5.58 11.76
C GLU A 47 4.48 4.25 12.49
N ASN A 48 3.82 3.30 11.86
CA ASN A 48 3.65 1.96 12.42
C ASN A 48 4.81 1.03 12.09
N LYS A 49 5.83 1.53 11.42
CA LYS A 49 7.05 0.78 11.06
C LYS A 49 6.75 -0.47 10.26
N ILE A 50 5.72 -0.43 9.43
CA ILE A 50 5.39 -1.52 8.52
C ILE A 50 6.16 -1.29 7.23
N GLU A 51 6.91 -2.29 6.80
CA GLU A 51 7.72 -2.18 5.58
C GLU A 51 6.92 -2.55 4.34
N PHE A 52 7.28 -1.91 3.23
CA PHE A 52 6.78 -2.31 1.93
C PHE A 52 7.61 -3.46 1.38
N ILE A 53 6.94 -4.41 0.75
CA ILE A 53 7.63 -5.52 0.11
C ILE A 53 7.80 -5.23 -1.38
N ASN A 54 8.97 -5.58 -1.90
CA ASN A 54 9.19 -5.51 -3.33
C ASN A 54 8.36 -6.61 -4.00
N PRO A 55 7.59 -6.29 -5.05
CA PRO A 55 6.77 -7.31 -5.74
C PRO A 55 7.57 -8.52 -6.18
N LYS A 56 8.86 -8.37 -6.49
CA LYS A 56 9.73 -9.49 -6.86
C LYS A 56 9.85 -10.54 -5.75
N ASP A 57 9.70 -10.13 -4.50
CA ASP A 57 9.89 -10.99 -3.34
C ASP A 57 8.59 -11.56 -2.82
N PHE A 58 7.48 -11.24 -3.46
CA PHE A 58 6.14 -11.61 -2.97
C PHE A 58 5.99 -13.12 -2.79
N LYS A 59 6.41 -13.90 -3.77
CA LYS A 59 6.29 -15.35 -3.71
C LYS A 59 7.06 -15.95 -2.54
N ASN A 60 8.30 -15.50 -2.35
CA ASN A 60 9.12 -15.96 -1.24
C ASN A 60 8.55 -15.51 0.10
N ALA A 61 8.00 -14.32 0.15
CA ALA A 61 7.39 -13.80 1.36
C ALA A 61 6.18 -14.60 1.78
N LEU A 62 5.35 -15.05 0.84
CA LEU A 62 4.18 -15.88 1.13
C LEU A 62 4.55 -17.22 1.75
N GLN A 63 5.73 -17.73 1.45
CA GLN A 63 6.19 -18.99 1.99
C GLN A 63 6.75 -18.88 3.40
N ASN A 64 7.03 -17.68 3.86
CA ASN A 64 7.57 -17.45 5.19
C ASN A 64 6.45 -17.18 6.18
N LYS A 65 6.06 -18.21 6.92
CA LYS A 65 4.97 -18.14 7.88
C LYS A 65 5.25 -17.25 9.09
N LYS A 66 6.49 -16.86 9.29
CA LYS A 66 6.91 -16.01 10.41
C LYS A 66 7.24 -14.58 9.95
N LEU A 67 6.96 -14.26 8.69
CA LEU A 67 7.20 -12.94 8.17
C LEU A 67 6.33 -11.92 8.91
N GLN A 68 6.98 -10.89 9.45
CA GLN A 68 6.23 -9.77 10.01
C GLN A 68 5.37 -9.14 8.94
N ARG A 69 4.30 -8.46 9.37
CA ARG A 69 3.39 -7.81 8.44
C ARG A 69 4.14 -6.90 7.50
N LYS A 70 3.89 -7.09 6.21
CA LYS A 70 4.43 -6.27 5.14
C LYS A 70 3.29 -5.77 4.27
N ILE A 71 3.55 -4.71 3.54
CA ILE A 71 2.57 -4.15 2.62
C ILE A 71 3.08 -4.32 1.20
N LEU A 72 2.24 -4.90 0.35
CA LEU A 72 2.45 -4.95 -1.08
C LEU A 72 1.62 -3.84 -1.70
N LEU A 73 2.28 -2.86 -2.28
CA LEU A 73 1.61 -1.76 -2.95
C LEU A 73 1.45 -2.07 -4.43
N THR A 74 0.23 -1.99 -4.92
CA THR A 74 -0.06 -2.21 -6.34
C THR A 74 -0.81 -1.02 -6.91
N ILE A 75 -0.50 -0.71 -8.16
CA ILE A 75 -1.15 0.37 -8.90
C ILE A 75 -1.74 -0.28 -10.16
N ASP A 76 -3.05 -0.32 -10.22
CA ASP A 76 -3.74 -0.93 -11.36
C ASP A 76 -3.93 0.07 -12.49
N ASP A 77 -3.83 -0.46 -13.70
CA ASP A 77 -4.14 0.23 -14.96
C ASP A 77 -3.16 1.34 -15.38
N GLY A 78 -2.21 1.73 -14.55
CA GLY A 78 -1.15 2.67 -14.91
C GLY A 78 -1.65 3.98 -15.48
N PHE A 79 -2.71 4.55 -14.90
CA PHE A 79 -3.28 5.81 -15.39
C PHE A 79 -2.27 6.95 -15.32
N LEU A 80 -2.45 7.92 -16.21
CA LEU A 80 -1.61 9.11 -16.24
C LEU A 80 -1.60 9.84 -14.88
N SER A 81 -2.72 9.85 -14.20
CA SER A 81 -2.82 10.48 -12.88
C SER A 81 -1.87 9.86 -11.85
N PHE A 82 -1.61 8.55 -11.96
CA PHE A 82 -0.60 7.92 -11.15
C PHE A 82 0.78 8.50 -11.45
N TYR A 83 1.14 8.54 -12.72
CA TYR A 83 2.45 9.00 -13.15
C TYR A 83 2.72 10.45 -12.73
N GLU A 84 1.71 11.29 -12.86
CA GLU A 84 1.85 12.71 -12.54
C GLU A 84 1.86 13.00 -11.04
N ASN A 85 1.07 12.26 -10.25
CA ASN A 85 0.82 12.61 -8.87
C ASN A 85 1.46 11.67 -7.85
N ALA A 86 1.41 10.38 -8.07
CA ALA A 86 1.87 9.40 -7.09
C ALA A 86 3.30 8.93 -7.32
N TRP A 87 3.69 8.77 -8.59
CA TRP A 87 5.02 8.28 -8.93
C TRP A 87 6.14 9.10 -8.31
N PRO A 88 6.11 10.46 -8.36
CA PRO A 88 7.17 11.24 -7.74
C PRO A 88 7.31 10.97 -6.24
N ILE A 89 6.20 10.75 -5.55
CA ILE A 89 6.20 10.48 -4.12
C ILE A 89 6.83 9.12 -3.83
N LEU A 90 6.43 8.10 -4.58
CA LEU A 90 6.95 6.75 -4.40
C LEU A 90 8.44 6.68 -4.71
N LYS A 91 8.87 7.40 -5.74
CA LYS A 91 10.27 7.47 -6.13
C LYS A 91 11.11 8.13 -5.05
N GLU A 92 10.65 9.25 -4.50
CA GLU A 92 11.36 9.97 -3.46
C GLU A 92 11.50 9.12 -2.20
N LYS A 93 10.44 8.44 -1.81
CA LYS A 93 10.42 7.59 -0.62
C LYS A 93 11.01 6.21 -0.86
N LYS A 94 11.37 5.89 -2.10
CA LYS A 94 11.91 4.57 -2.49
C LYS A 94 10.97 3.43 -2.13
N ILE A 95 9.68 3.64 -2.33
CA ILE A 95 8.67 2.62 -2.05
C ILE A 95 8.50 1.73 -3.28
N PRO A 96 8.67 0.41 -3.15
CA PRO A 96 8.45 -0.52 -4.26
C PRO A 96 6.96 -0.73 -4.52
N PHE A 97 6.62 -1.02 -5.75
CA PHE A 97 5.24 -1.33 -6.14
C PHE A 97 5.19 -2.19 -7.39
#